data_99a4ab17b4c02c8c2c56c59df960dad9
#
_entry.id   99a4ab17b4c02c8c2c56c59df960dad9
#
_cell.length_a   1.000
_cell.length_b   1.000
_cell.length_c   1.000
_cell.angle_alpha   90.00
_cell.angle_beta   90.00
_cell.angle_gamma   90.00
#
_symmetry.space_group_name_H-M   'P 1'
#
loop_
_entity.id
_entity.type
_entity.pdbx_description
1 polymer ?
#
loop_
_entity_poly.entity_id
_entity_poly.type
_entity_poly.pdbx_seq_one_letter_code
_entity_poly.pdbx_strand_id
1 'polypeptide(L)'
;VDVRPFLKVTFPQLANKLNYRNHRKIVIIDGKIGYVGGMNIADRYQDGVAWGIWRDTHIRITGPAVYGLQTAFSIDWSFTTRELLSDNIYFPPVPRTGNINVQILTSGPIGEWKGISLSFLKAISNAKQHIFIQTPYFLPTESLMKALQVAALSKVDVRLMLPEKSDSPILQLASHSYLTSMLKAGIKIYFYQNGFLHAKSITIDNEFSTIGSTNLDFRSFD
;
A
#
# COMPACT_ATOMS: atom_id res chain seq x y z
N VAL A 1 -25.30 12.67 0.44
CA VAL A 1 -23.90 12.30 0.22
C VAL A 1 -23.59 12.47 -1.26
N ASP A 2 -22.54 13.21 -1.59
CA ASP A 2 -22.08 13.36 -2.97
C ASP A 2 -21.13 12.21 -3.32
N VAL A 3 -21.43 11.51 -4.41
CA VAL A 3 -20.67 10.33 -4.88
C VAL A 3 -20.26 10.54 -6.32
N ARG A 4 -18.98 10.36 -6.61
CA ARG A 4 -18.41 10.53 -7.95
C ARG A 4 -17.65 9.28 -8.39
N PRO A 5 -17.94 8.71 -9.56
CA PRO A 5 -17.14 7.63 -10.11
C PRO A 5 -15.80 8.16 -10.61
N PHE A 6 -14.69 7.57 -10.15
CA PHE A 6 -13.34 8.02 -10.52
C PHE A 6 -13.06 7.88 -12.03
N LEU A 7 -13.35 6.72 -12.60
CA LEU A 7 -13.31 6.45 -14.05
C LEU A 7 -14.46 5.53 -14.41
N LYS A 8 -15.27 5.94 -15.39
CA LYS A 8 -16.29 5.06 -15.97
C LYS A 8 -15.60 4.05 -16.90
N VAL A 9 -15.81 2.78 -16.65
CA VAL A 9 -15.37 1.71 -17.56
C VAL A 9 -16.44 1.58 -18.64
N THR A 10 -16.20 2.16 -19.81
CA THR A 10 -17.05 1.99 -21.01
C THR A 10 -16.44 0.91 -21.89
N PHE A 11 -17.17 -0.20 -22.04
CA PHE A 11 -16.81 -1.31 -22.92
C PHE A 11 -17.07 -0.96 -24.40
N PRO A 12 -16.25 -1.44 -25.35
CA PRO A 12 -15.02 -2.22 -25.37
C PRO A 12 -13.74 -1.43 -25.69
N GLN A 13 -13.81 -0.11 -25.84
CA GLN A 13 -12.73 0.73 -26.40
C GLN A 13 -11.59 1.05 -25.43
N LEU A 14 -11.66 0.63 -24.17
CA LEU A 14 -10.72 0.99 -23.11
C LEU A 14 -10.12 -0.20 -22.37
N ALA A 15 -9.97 -1.36 -23.02
CA ALA A 15 -9.33 -2.53 -22.41
C ALA A 15 -7.96 -2.20 -21.79
N ASN A 16 -7.21 -1.28 -22.40
CA ASN A 16 -5.90 -0.82 -21.92
C ASN A 16 -5.98 0.03 -20.63
N LYS A 17 -7.17 0.55 -20.26
CA LYS A 17 -7.38 1.36 -19.04
C LYS A 17 -8.09 0.63 -17.91
N LEU A 18 -8.37 -0.67 -18.06
CA LEU A 18 -9.01 -1.48 -17.00
C LEU A 18 -8.19 -1.52 -15.71
N ASN A 19 -6.88 -1.30 -15.80
CA ASN A 19 -5.98 -1.25 -14.65
C ASN A 19 -5.90 0.15 -13.98
N TYR A 20 -6.43 1.21 -14.61
CA TYR A 20 -6.40 2.58 -14.08
C TYR A 20 -7.56 2.81 -13.12
N ARG A 21 -7.51 2.17 -11.95
CA ARG A 21 -8.50 2.31 -10.89
C ARG A 21 -7.89 3.04 -9.71
N ASN A 22 -8.68 3.91 -9.07
CA ASN A 22 -8.28 4.46 -7.79
C ASN A 22 -8.32 3.35 -6.73
N HIS A 23 -7.14 3.00 -6.20
CA HIS A 23 -6.98 1.96 -5.18
C HIS A 23 -6.72 2.56 -3.79
N ARG A 24 -6.75 3.89 -3.64
CA ARG A 24 -6.56 4.57 -2.36
C ARG A 24 -7.76 4.31 -1.45
N LYS A 25 -7.51 4.03 -0.19
CA LYS A 25 -8.48 3.91 0.89
C LYS A 25 -8.18 5.01 1.88
N ILE A 26 -8.78 6.17 1.67
CA ILE A 26 -8.57 7.38 2.46
C ILE A 26 -9.91 7.81 3.02
N VAL A 27 -9.95 8.06 4.31
CA VAL A 27 -11.08 8.72 4.98
C VAL A 27 -10.54 9.93 5.72
N ILE A 28 -11.14 11.10 5.50
CA ILE A 28 -10.77 12.31 6.23
C ILE A 28 -12.02 12.86 6.91
N ILE A 29 -11.87 13.21 8.18
CA ILE A 29 -12.95 13.74 8.99
C ILE A 29 -12.58 15.16 9.41
N ASP A 30 -13.39 16.13 9.00
CA ASP A 30 -13.26 17.56 9.31
C ASP A 30 -11.88 18.16 9.00
N GLY A 31 -11.11 17.56 8.06
CA GLY A 31 -9.73 17.98 7.77
C GLY A 31 -8.74 17.79 8.93
N LYS A 32 -9.13 17.11 10.01
CA LYS A 32 -8.38 16.97 11.27
C LYS A 32 -7.93 15.55 11.58
N ILE A 33 -8.68 14.57 11.11
CA ILE A 33 -8.39 13.15 11.33
C ILE A 33 -8.36 12.48 9.97
N GLY A 34 -7.30 11.71 9.70
CA GLY A 34 -7.17 10.93 8.49
C GLY A 34 -7.02 9.45 8.79
N TYR A 35 -7.57 8.61 7.93
CA TYR A 35 -7.36 7.17 7.94
C TYR A 35 -6.83 6.72 6.59
N VAL A 36 -5.84 5.85 6.59
CA VAL A 36 -5.26 5.26 5.37
C VAL A 36 -4.71 3.88 5.65
N GLY A 37 -4.82 3.00 4.67
CA GLY A 37 -4.31 1.62 4.78
C GLY A 37 -4.88 0.70 3.72
N GLY A 38 -4.90 -0.60 4.00
CA GLY A 38 -5.36 -1.63 3.07
C GLY A 38 -6.86 -1.93 3.13
N MET A 39 -7.56 -1.54 4.21
CA MET A 39 -8.97 -1.89 4.41
C MET A 39 -9.89 -1.26 3.36
N ASN A 40 -10.77 -2.08 2.79
CA ASN A 40 -11.91 -1.63 1.99
C ASN A 40 -13.17 -1.58 2.86
N ILE A 41 -14.22 -0.94 2.36
CA ILE A 41 -15.56 -1.04 2.93
C ILE A 41 -16.20 -2.31 2.34
N ALA A 42 -16.15 -3.41 3.09
CA ALA A 42 -16.71 -4.71 2.69
C ALA A 42 -16.89 -5.61 3.91
N ASP A 43 -17.93 -6.44 3.92
CA ASP A 43 -18.34 -7.30 5.04
C ASP A 43 -17.22 -8.23 5.53
N ARG A 44 -16.38 -8.73 4.61
CA ARG A 44 -15.23 -9.59 4.94
C ARG A 44 -14.23 -8.99 5.93
N TYR A 45 -14.19 -7.67 6.09
CA TYR A 45 -13.34 -7.02 7.11
C TYR A 45 -13.95 -7.10 8.51
N GLN A 46 -15.26 -7.36 8.60
CA GLN A 46 -16.00 -7.59 9.84
C GLN A 46 -16.18 -9.10 10.08
N ASP A 47 -16.66 -9.82 9.09
CA ASP A 47 -17.12 -11.22 9.23
C ASP A 47 -16.00 -12.23 8.93
N GLY A 48 -14.89 -11.78 8.33
CA GLY A 48 -13.80 -12.64 7.89
C GLY A 48 -14.13 -13.39 6.60
N VAL A 49 -13.52 -14.56 6.44
CA VAL A 49 -13.71 -15.51 5.35
C VAL A 49 -13.92 -16.91 5.92
N ALA A 50 -14.37 -17.85 5.13
CA ALA A 50 -14.66 -19.23 5.57
C ALA A 50 -13.49 -19.94 6.28
N TRP A 51 -12.25 -19.50 6.06
CA TRP A 51 -11.04 -20.06 6.67
C TRP A 51 -10.37 -19.14 7.70
N GLY A 52 -11.05 -18.08 8.18
CA GLY A 52 -10.57 -17.25 9.28
C GLY A 52 -10.72 -15.76 9.07
N ILE A 53 -9.88 -14.98 9.74
CA ILE A 53 -9.94 -13.53 9.79
C ILE A 53 -9.41 -12.92 8.47
N TRP A 54 -10.06 -11.85 7.99
CA TRP A 54 -9.50 -10.97 6.97
C TRP A 54 -8.62 -9.90 7.64
N ARG A 55 -7.31 -10.18 7.74
CA ARG A 55 -6.33 -9.36 8.47
C ARG A 55 -5.77 -8.24 7.60
N ASP A 56 -6.00 -7.01 7.98
CA ASP A 56 -5.41 -5.85 7.29
C ASP A 56 -4.78 -4.87 8.30
N THR A 57 -4.08 -3.85 7.78
CA THR A 57 -3.51 -2.77 8.57
C THR A 57 -4.02 -1.43 8.04
N HIS A 58 -4.54 -0.61 8.95
CA HIS A 58 -5.06 0.71 8.67
C HIS A 58 -4.66 1.64 9.80
N ILE A 59 -4.19 2.83 9.50
CA ILE A 59 -3.73 3.78 10.51
C ILE A 59 -4.65 4.99 10.60
N ARG A 60 -4.77 5.52 11.80
CA ARG A 60 -5.38 6.80 12.09
C ARG A 60 -4.27 7.83 12.28
N ILE A 61 -4.37 8.95 11.58
CA ILE A 61 -3.42 10.06 11.60
C ILE A 61 -4.12 11.30 12.13
N THR A 62 -3.43 12.04 13.01
CA THR A 62 -3.83 13.36 13.49
C THR A 62 -2.66 14.32 13.35
N GLY A 63 -2.92 15.63 13.41
CA GLY A 63 -1.91 16.66 13.23
C GLY A 63 -1.67 17.00 11.75
N PRO A 64 -0.63 17.80 11.43
CA PRO A 64 -0.44 18.36 10.08
C PRO A 64 -0.29 17.34 8.95
N ALA A 65 0.09 16.10 9.25
CA ALA A 65 0.19 15.04 8.23
C ALA A 65 -1.16 14.70 7.56
N VAL A 66 -2.29 15.04 8.20
CA VAL A 66 -3.63 14.88 7.62
C VAL A 66 -3.78 15.71 6.33
N TYR A 67 -3.10 16.85 6.22
CA TYR A 67 -3.14 17.67 5.01
C TYR A 67 -2.62 16.93 3.77
N GLY A 68 -1.65 16.04 3.93
CA GLY A 68 -1.19 15.21 2.82
C GLY A 68 -2.28 14.26 2.29
N LEU A 69 -3.08 13.66 3.19
CA LEU A 69 -4.22 12.85 2.80
C LEU A 69 -5.35 13.69 2.19
N GLN A 70 -5.63 14.87 2.78
CA GLN A 70 -6.62 15.81 2.25
C GLN A 70 -6.24 16.29 0.85
N THR A 71 -4.97 16.60 0.62
CA THR A 71 -4.45 16.97 -0.70
C THR A 71 -4.64 15.84 -1.69
N ALA A 72 -4.29 14.59 -1.33
CA ALA A 72 -4.47 13.43 -2.20
C ALA A 72 -5.95 13.23 -2.57
N PHE A 73 -6.87 13.37 -1.61
CA PHE A 73 -8.30 13.31 -1.87
C PHE A 73 -8.76 14.47 -2.77
N SER A 74 -8.34 15.70 -2.49
CA SER A 74 -8.75 16.90 -3.27
C SER A 74 -8.29 16.81 -4.73
N ILE A 75 -7.12 16.24 -4.99
CA ILE A 75 -6.63 16.00 -6.36
C ILE A 75 -7.54 14.97 -7.06
N ASP A 76 -7.85 13.85 -6.41
CA ASP A 76 -8.73 12.81 -6.97
C ASP A 76 -10.15 13.35 -7.19
N TRP A 77 -10.67 14.16 -6.26
CA TRP A 77 -11.96 14.83 -6.39
C TRP A 77 -11.99 15.81 -7.56
N SER A 78 -10.99 16.68 -7.65
CA SER A 78 -10.85 17.64 -8.74
C SER A 78 -10.74 16.97 -10.11
N PHE A 79 -10.07 15.83 -10.18
CA PHE A 79 -10.01 15.04 -11.42
C PHE A 79 -11.40 14.63 -11.91
N THR A 80 -12.32 14.32 -11.00
CA THR A 80 -13.66 13.82 -11.34
C THR A 80 -14.68 14.93 -11.51
N THR A 81 -14.62 16.00 -10.69
CA THR A 81 -15.63 17.06 -10.62
C THR A 81 -15.23 18.33 -11.35
N ARG A 82 -13.95 18.54 -11.60
CA ARG A 82 -13.35 19.80 -12.07
C ARG A 82 -13.41 20.92 -11.02
N GLU A 83 -13.71 20.58 -9.77
CA GLU A 83 -13.73 21.50 -8.64
C GLU A 83 -12.56 21.20 -7.71
N LEU A 84 -11.79 22.22 -7.35
CA LEU A 84 -10.68 22.09 -6.41
C LEU A 84 -11.17 22.40 -4.99
N LEU A 85 -11.06 21.42 -4.10
CA LEU A 85 -11.35 21.58 -2.68
C LEU A 85 -10.13 22.22 -1.99
N SER A 86 -10.07 23.55 -1.94
CA SER A 86 -8.93 24.30 -1.37
C SER A 86 -9.29 25.22 -0.21
N ASP A 87 -10.59 25.35 0.12
CA ASP A 87 -11.05 26.25 1.18
C ASP A 87 -10.56 25.80 2.56
N ASN A 88 -10.50 26.77 3.48
CA ASN A 88 -10.09 26.53 4.87
C ASN A 88 -10.96 25.51 5.61
N ILE A 89 -12.18 25.28 5.17
CA ILE A 89 -13.05 24.24 5.73
C ILE A 89 -12.46 22.84 5.50
N TYR A 90 -11.73 22.63 4.40
CA TYR A 90 -11.07 21.35 4.10
C TYR A 90 -9.66 21.25 4.68
N PHE A 91 -9.04 22.41 4.98
CA PHE A 91 -7.69 22.53 5.54
C PHE A 91 -7.70 23.41 6.80
N PRO A 92 -8.51 23.07 7.82
CA PRO A 92 -8.55 23.84 9.05
C PRO A 92 -7.21 23.77 9.78
N PRO A 93 -6.83 24.77 10.57
CA PRO A 93 -5.64 24.70 11.41
C PRO A 93 -5.69 23.47 12.33
N VAL A 94 -4.65 22.66 12.32
CA VAL A 94 -4.50 21.50 13.21
C VAL A 94 -3.21 21.61 14.01
N PRO A 95 -3.26 21.38 15.34
CA PRO A 95 -2.08 21.42 16.17
C PRO A 95 -1.17 20.23 15.89
N ARG A 96 0.12 20.40 16.13
CA ARG A 96 1.06 19.28 16.16
C ARG A 96 0.76 18.43 17.41
N THR A 97 0.42 17.16 17.21
CA THR A 97 -0.04 16.26 18.29
C THR A 97 1.01 15.21 18.67
N GLY A 98 2.17 15.19 18.04
CA GLY A 98 3.22 14.20 18.29
C GLY A 98 4.54 14.57 17.64
N ASN A 99 5.51 13.67 17.74
CA ASN A 99 6.89 13.84 17.23
C ASN A 99 7.24 12.83 16.12
N ILE A 100 6.26 12.07 15.61
CA ILE A 100 6.48 11.12 14.51
C ILE A 100 6.45 11.89 13.20
N ASN A 101 7.49 11.72 12.38
CA ASN A 101 7.51 12.25 11.03
C ASN A 101 6.67 11.35 10.11
N VAL A 102 5.72 11.94 9.40
CA VAL A 102 4.85 11.22 8.47
C VAL A 102 4.93 11.91 7.11
N GLN A 103 5.13 11.12 6.07
CA GLN A 103 5.06 11.58 4.69
C GLN A 103 3.99 10.79 3.95
N ILE A 104 3.08 11.48 3.28
CA ILE A 104 2.08 10.86 2.41
C ILE A 104 2.65 10.78 1.01
N LEU A 105 2.81 9.55 0.53
CA LEU A 105 3.28 9.27 -0.84
C LEU A 105 2.12 8.81 -1.69
N THR A 106 2.00 9.38 -2.87
CA THR A 106 1.04 8.93 -3.89
C THR A 106 1.78 8.54 -5.15
N SER A 107 1.27 7.55 -5.85
CA SER A 107 1.72 7.16 -7.18
C SER A 107 0.50 7.01 -8.08
N GLY A 108 0.69 7.19 -9.36
CA GLY A 108 -0.35 7.07 -10.36
C GLY A 108 0.22 6.76 -11.74
N PRO A 109 -0.63 6.39 -12.70
CA PRO A 109 -0.19 5.92 -14.02
C PRO A 109 0.41 7.04 -14.89
N ILE A 110 0.18 8.31 -14.56
CA ILE A 110 0.54 9.46 -15.39
C ILE A 110 1.88 10.09 -14.96
N GLY A 111 2.41 9.73 -13.79
CA GLY A 111 3.65 10.31 -13.27
C GLY A 111 4.88 9.79 -14.01
N GLU A 112 5.83 10.69 -14.33
CA GLU A 112 7.14 10.32 -14.88
C GLU A 112 7.91 9.39 -13.94
N TRP A 113 7.80 9.64 -12.63
CA TRP A 113 8.49 8.88 -11.60
C TRP A 113 7.53 8.03 -10.79
N LYS A 114 7.89 6.77 -10.61
CA LYS A 114 7.15 5.82 -9.74
C LYS A 114 7.56 6.04 -8.27
N GLY A 115 7.10 7.14 -7.67
CA GLY A 115 7.57 7.64 -6.37
C GLY A 115 7.53 6.61 -5.24
N ILE A 116 6.46 5.80 -5.14
CA ILE A 116 6.35 4.75 -4.11
C ILE A 116 7.40 3.66 -4.34
N SER A 117 7.57 3.18 -5.59
CA SER A 117 8.57 2.18 -5.95
C SER A 117 9.98 2.63 -5.61
N LEU A 118 10.34 3.87 -6.01
CA LEU A 118 11.65 4.45 -5.72
C LEU A 118 11.89 4.62 -4.22
N SER A 119 10.86 5.01 -3.47
CA SER A 119 10.96 5.15 -2.00
C SER A 119 11.20 3.80 -1.34
N PHE A 120 10.53 2.74 -1.78
CA PHE A 120 10.75 1.39 -1.27
C PHE A 120 12.15 0.89 -1.61
N LEU A 121 12.61 1.07 -2.85
CA LEU A 121 13.98 0.72 -3.24
C LEU A 121 15.02 1.44 -2.39
N LYS A 122 14.85 2.74 -2.17
CA LYS A 122 15.75 3.54 -1.34
C LYS A 122 15.75 3.06 0.11
N ALA A 123 14.58 2.80 0.69
CA ALA A 123 14.45 2.33 2.06
C ALA A 123 15.11 0.95 2.25
N ILE A 124 14.82 0.00 1.35
CA ILE A 124 15.39 -1.35 1.37
C ILE A 124 16.93 -1.31 1.21
N SER A 125 17.42 -0.48 0.28
CA SER A 125 18.87 -0.35 0.05
C SER A 125 19.63 0.29 1.21
N ASN A 126 18.95 1.02 2.10
CA ASN A 126 19.54 1.63 3.28
C ASN A 126 19.46 0.74 4.53
N ALA A 127 18.72 -0.36 4.49
CA ALA A 127 18.53 -1.27 5.62
C ALA A 127 19.86 -1.84 6.13
N LYS A 128 20.01 -1.89 7.45
CA LYS A 128 21.24 -2.36 8.12
C LYS A 128 21.00 -3.58 9.01
N GLN A 129 19.82 -3.72 9.59
CA GLN A 129 19.51 -4.75 10.58
C GLN A 129 18.42 -5.69 10.11
N HIS A 130 17.23 -5.16 9.79
CA HIS A 130 16.09 -5.99 9.39
C HIS A 130 15.11 -5.29 8.44
N ILE A 131 14.44 -6.11 7.63
CA ILE A 131 13.32 -5.72 6.77
C ILE A 131 12.20 -6.71 7.00
N PHE A 132 11.06 -6.25 7.51
CA PHE A 132 9.87 -7.07 7.72
C PHE A 132 8.75 -6.61 6.81
N ILE A 133 8.23 -7.53 6.01
CA ILE A 133 7.27 -7.26 4.94
C ILE A 133 6.01 -8.08 5.16
N GLN A 134 4.85 -7.44 5.04
CA GLN A 134 3.54 -8.09 4.93
C GLN A 134 2.87 -7.66 3.64
N THR A 135 2.45 -8.60 2.83
CA THR A 135 1.71 -8.32 1.57
C THR A 135 0.81 -9.48 1.21
N PRO A 136 -0.40 -9.23 0.64
CA PRO A 136 -1.26 -10.31 0.19
C PRO A 136 -0.72 -11.04 -1.05
N TYR A 137 0.00 -10.31 -1.89
CA TYR A 137 0.57 -10.81 -3.14
C TYR A 137 2.02 -10.35 -3.26
N PHE A 138 2.89 -11.25 -3.71
CA PHE A 138 4.30 -10.97 -3.93
C PHE A 138 4.67 -11.24 -5.38
N LEU A 139 4.53 -10.20 -6.19
CA LEU A 139 4.84 -10.19 -7.62
C LEU A 139 5.78 -9.01 -7.90
N PRO A 140 6.97 -8.99 -7.28
CA PRO A 140 7.84 -7.82 -7.27
C PRO A 140 8.39 -7.50 -8.66
N THR A 141 8.70 -6.23 -8.89
CA THR A 141 9.56 -5.84 -10.00
C THR A 141 10.95 -6.43 -9.83
N GLU A 142 11.69 -6.58 -10.91
CA GLU A 142 13.06 -7.14 -10.84
C GLU A 142 13.97 -6.31 -9.92
N SER A 143 13.85 -4.98 -9.96
CA SER A 143 14.62 -4.07 -9.12
C SER A 143 14.34 -4.29 -7.62
N LEU A 144 13.07 -4.43 -7.24
CA LEU A 144 12.67 -4.67 -5.85
C LEU A 144 13.14 -6.05 -5.37
N MET A 145 13.00 -7.07 -6.23
CA MET A 145 13.46 -8.41 -5.94
C MET A 145 14.98 -8.42 -5.69
N LYS A 146 15.76 -7.80 -6.57
CA LYS A 146 17.21 -7.68 -6.43
C LYS A 146 17.62 -6.93 -5.17
N ALA A 147 16.94 -5.82 -4.85
CA ALA A 147 17.22 -5.06 -3.63
C ALA A 147 17.04 -5.92 -2.36
N LEU A 148 15.95 -6.69 -2.27
CA LEU A 148 15.71 -7.61 -1.16
C LEU A 148 16.74 -8.73 -1.08
N GLN A 149 17.12 -9.31 -2.22
CA GLN A 149 18.17 -10.33 -2.28
C GLN A 149 19.53 -9.78 -1.83
N VAL A 150 19.92 -8.60 -2.29
CA VAL A 150 21.17 -7.94 -1.89
C VAL A 150 21.16 -7.66 -0.39
N ALA A 151 20.07 -7.13 0.17
CA ALA A 151 19.96 -6.90 1.60
C ALA A 151 20.17 -8.22 2.40
N ALA A 152 19.48 -9.30 2.02
CA ALA A 152 19.61 -10.60 2.70
C ALA A 152 21.03 -11.18 2.58
N LEU A 153 21.64 -11.14 1.41
CA LEU A 153 23.02 -11.57 1.19
C LEU A 153 24.03 -10.73 1.99
N SER A 154 23.69 -9.46 2.25
CA SER A 154 24.46 -8.56 3.11
C SER A 154 24.19 -8.76 4.61
N LYS A 155 23.48 -9.85 5.00
CA LYS A 155 23.16 -10.24 6.37
C LYS A 155 22.10 -9.39 7.08
N VAL A 156 21.32 -8.62 6.34
CA VAL A 156 20.08 -8.01 6.86
C VAL A 156 19.06 -9.13 7.08
N ASP A 157 18.37 -9.13 8.22
CA ASP A 157 17.29 -10.11 8.50
C ASP A 157 16.04 -9.75 7.72
N VAL A 158 15.88 -10.30 6.51
CA VAL A 158 14.73 -10.06 5.66
C VAL A 158 13.66 -11.13 5.90
N ARG A 159 12.46 -10.69 6.29
CA ARG A 159 11.31 -11.55 6.53
C ARG A 159 10.12 -11.13 5.68
N LEU A 160 9.57 -12.08 4.96
CA LEU A 160 8.38 -11.89 4.11
C LEU A 160 7.24 -12.74 4.65
N MET A 161 6.12 -12.11 4.97
CA MET A 161 4.89 -12.78 5.38
C MET A 161 3.83 -12.65 4.29
N LEU A 162 3.28 -13.78 3.88
CA LEU A 162 2.24 -13.95 2.88
C LEU A 162 1.04 -14.68 3.49
N PRO A 163 -0.17 -14.60 2.92
CA PRO A 163 -1.25 -15.49 3.32
C PRO A 163 -0.95 -16.94 2.92
N GLU A 164 -1.29 -17.90 3.76
CA GLU A 164 -1.21 -19.33 3.40
C GLU A 164 -2.22 -19.68 2.31
N LYS A 165 -3.46 -19.19 2.45
CA LYS A 165 -4.51 -19.30 1.43
C LYS A 165 -4.80 -17.93 0.84
N SER A 166 -4.70 -17.81 -0.46
CA SER A 166 -5.06 -16.59 -1.19
C SER A 166 -6.54 -16.61 -1.58
N ASP A 167 -7.11 -15.43 -1.74
CA ASP A 167 -8.42 -15.21 -2.37
C ASP A 167 -8.39 -15.43 -3.89
N SER A 168 -7.19 -15.58 -4.48
CA SER A 168 -6.96 -15.86 -5.89
C SER A 168 -5.90 -16.95 -6.05
N PRO A 169 -6.28 -18.20 -6.46
CA PRO A 169 -5.31 -19.28 -6.68
C PRO A 169 -4.24 -18.95 -7.72
N ILE A 170 -4.60 -18.19 -8.75
CA ILE A 170 -3.65 -17.77 -9.81
C ILE A 170 -2.59 -16.84 -9.24
N LEU A 171 -2.99 -15.84 -8.42
CA LEU A 171 -2.04 -14.92 -7.79
C LEU A 171 -1.18 -15.63 -6.74
N GLN A 172 -1.74 -16.64 -6.06
CA GLN A 172 -0.97 -17.48 -5.14
C GLN A 172 0.13 -18.24 -5.87
N LEU A 173 -0.21 -18.92 -6.96
CA LEU A 173 0.76 -19.66 -7.75
C LEU A 173 1.85 -18.74 -8.32
N ALA A 174 1.45 -17.59 -8.86
CA ALA A 174 2.37 -16.59 -9.36
C ALA A 174 3.30 -16.05 -8.25
N SER A 175 2.78 -15.74 -7.06
CA SER A 175 3.60 -15.33 -5.92
C SER A 175 4.60 -16.40 -5.51
N HIS A 176 4.18 -17.65 -5.46
CA HIS A 176 5.03 -18.78 -5.07
C HIS A 176 6.21 -19.01 -6.03
N SER A 177 6.05 -18.64 -7.32
CA SER A 177 7.16 -18.79 -8.29
C SER A 177 8.40 -17.97 -7.93
N TYR A 178 8.25 -16.87 -7.20
CA TYR A 178 9.36 -16.02 -6.75
C TYR A 178 10.04 -16.54 -5.47
N LEU A 179 9.34 -17.36 -4.64
CA LEU A 179 9.80 -17.70 -3.30
C LEU A 179 11.10 -18.51 -3.29
N THR A 180 11.28 -19.40 -4.27
CA THR A 180 12.52 -20.20 -4.36
C THR A 180 13.77 -19.33 -4.48
N SER A 181 13.69 -18.26 -5.28
CA SER A 181 14.82 -17.33 -5.45
C SER A 181 15.07 -16.48 -4.19
N MET A 182 14.00 -16.15 -3.46
CA MET A 182 14.09 -15.43 -2.20
C MET A 182 14.73 -16.28 -1.12
N LEU A 183 14.30 -17.53 -0.98
CA LEU A 183 14.85 -18.50 -0.03
C LEU A 183 16.34 -18.76 -0.29
N LYS A 184 16.74 -18.89 -1.55
CA LYS A 184 18.18 -19.05 -1.94
C LYS A 184 19.05 -17.86 -1.52
N ALA A 185 18.48 -16.66 -1.46
CA ALA A 185 19.16 -15.46 -0.98
C ALA A 185 19.21 -15.36 0.57
N GLY A 186 18.52 -16.26 1.29
CA GLY A 186 18.47 -16.26 2.76
C GLY A 186 17.29 -15.49 3.33
N ILE A 187 16.33 -15.07 2.52
CA ILE A 187 15.08 -14.42 2.98
C ILE A 187 14.21 -15.46 3.68
N LYS A 188 13.71 -15.11 4.86
CA LYS A 188 12.80 -15.97 5.65
C LYS A 188 11.37 -15.72 5.22
N ILE A 189 10.65 -16.78 4.85
CA ILE A 189 9.27 -16.70 4.39
C ILE A 189 8.35 -17.31 5.43
N TYR A 190 7.27 -16.58 5.74
CA TYR A 190 6.25 -16.97 6.70
C TYR A 190 4.89 -16.97 6.03
N PHE A 191 4.04 -17.92 6.41
CA PHE A 191 2.67 -17.99 5.94
C PHE A 191 1.70 -17.73 7.10
N TYR A 192 0.83 -16.72 6.92
CA TYR A 192 -0.21 -16.39 7.87
C TYR A 192 -1.35 -17.41 7.76
N GLN A 193 -1.61 -18.15 8.83
CA GLN A 193 -2.53 -19.30 8.83
C GLN A 193 -3.92 -18.97 9.36
N ASN A 194 -4.09 -17.87 10.08
CA ASN A 194 -5.36 -17.55 10.75
C ASN A 194 -6.31 -16.73 9.86
N GLY A 195 -6.42 -17.10 8.59
CA GLY A 195 -7.28 -16.44 7.61
C GLY A 195 -6.52 -15.84 6.43
N PHE A 196 -6.97 -14.69 5.94
CA PHE A 196 -6.34 -13.99 4.81
C PHE A 196 -5.56 -12.75 5.26
N LEU A 197 -4.27 -12.73 4.98
CA LEU A 197 -3.42 -11.56 5.20
C LEU A 197 -3.55 -10.59 4.04
N HIS A 198 -4.19 -9.44 4.28
CA HIS A 198 -4.34 -8.38 3.29
C HIS A 198 -3.56 -7.10 3.65
N ALA A 199 -2.76 -7.11 4.70
CA ALA A 199 -1.90 -5.99 5.09
C ALA A 199 -0.85 -5.68 4.03
N LYS A 200 -0.52 -4.41 3.85
CA LYS A 200 0.57 -3.92 3.02
C LYS A 200 1.44 -3.02 3.88
N SER A 201 2.48 -3.61 4.44
CA SER A 201 3.40 -2.89 5.32
C SER A 201 4.84 -3.36 5.13
N ILE A 202 5.76 -2.43 5.29
CA ILE A 202 7.19 -2.69 5.38
C ILE A 202 7.70 -1.96 6.61
N THR A 203 8.49 -2.65 7.44
CA THR A 203 9.19 -2.05 8.58
C THR A 203 10.67 -2.34 8.44
N ILE A 204 11.51 -1.31 8.58
CA ILE A 204 12.95 -1.38 8.40
C ILE A 204 13.63 -0.75 9.62
N ASP A 205 14.52 -1.50 10.25
CA ASP A 205 15.46 -1.07 11.31
C ASP A 205 14.82 -0.35 12.51
N ASN A 206 13.50 -0.53 12.75
CA ASN A 206 12.69 0.22 13.73
C ASN A 206 12.67 1.75 13.50
N GLU A 207 13.18 2.23 12.38
CA GLU A 207 13.28 3.67 12.05
C GLU A 207 12.28 4.07 10.96
N PHE A 208 11.93 3.14 10.07
CA PHE A 208 11.09 3.39 8.93
C PHE A 208 9.97 2.36 8.83
N SER A 209 8.75 2.85 8.61
CA SER A 209 7.60 1.98 8.35
C SER A 209 6.73 2.56 7.24
N THR A 210 6.20 1.70 6.39
CA THR A 210 5.16 2.07 5.43
C THR A 210 3.88 1.30 5.71
N ILE A 211 2.76 1.97 5.60
CA ILE A 211 1.42 1.38 5.65
C ILE A 211 0.59 2.05 4.58
N GLY A 212 -0.06 1.28 3.74
CA GLY A 212 -0.84 1.87 2.65
C GLY A 212 -1.71 0.86 1.90
N SER A 213 -2.08 1.25 0.69
CA SER A 213 -2.91 0.42 -0.20
C SER A 213 -2.10 -0.31 -1.28
N THR A 214 -0.79 -0.06 -1.38
CA THR A 214 0.09 -0.54 -2.44
C THR A 214 0.56 -1.96 -2.14
N ASN A 215 0.18 -2.93 -2.97
CA ASN A 215 0.74 -4.28 -2.90
C ASN A 215 2.20 -4.29 -3.40
N LEU A 216 2.94 -5.33 -3.01
CA LEU A 216 4.25 -5.62 -3.62
C LEU A 216 4.07 -6.39 -4.93
N ASP A 217 3.37 -5.77 -5.88
CA ASP A 217 3.15 -6.31 -7.21
C ASP A 217 3.47 -5.27 -8.30
N PHE A 218 3.81 -5.75 -9.49
CA PHE A 218 4.18 -4.89 -10.62
C PHE A 218 3.04 -3.94 -11.03
N ARG A 219 1.76 -4.32 -10.82
CA ARG A 219 0.61 -3.45 -11.13
C ARG A 219 0.55 -2.22 -10.23
N SER A 220 1.07 -2.32 -9.02
CA SER A 220 1.13 -1.22 -8.06
C SER A 220 2.35 -0.34 -8.28
N PHE A 221 3.38 -0.83 -9.01
CA PHE A 221 4.64 -0.11 -9.21
C PHE A 221 4.83 0.39 -10.65
N ASP A 222 4.16 -0.17 -11.63
CA ASP A 222 4.14 0.25 -13.05
C ASP A 222 2.88 1.06 -13.36
#